data_94250a1a8a199e715655a1a8f8928a24
#
_entry.id   94250a1a8a199e715655a1a8f8928a24
#
_cell.length_a   1.000
_cell.length_b   1.000
_cell.length_c   1.000
_cell.angle_alpha   90.00
_cell.angle_beta   90.00
_cell.angle_gamma   90.00
#
_symmetry.space_group_name_H-M   'P 1'
#
loop_
_entity.id
_entity.type
_entity.pdbx_description
1 polymer ?
#
loop_
_entity_poly.entity_id
_entity_poly.type
_entity_poly.pdbx_seq_one_letter_code
_entity_poly.pdbx_strand_id
1 'polypeptide(L)'
;GSPCQDMSIAGHQGKAKAEDGRINRGKGADQGSGTRSSLMWETIHIIEQMGKWKPKYVIWENVRNVTSRHMIANFVRYQKEMERMGYTNNYEVLDAREFGLPQARERVFTVSVLGNEKFQFEDLIRTPMRNIGEFLEKNEEVPKVYDVTQPSVRAVIGVTGSVRRATVIKDYAFTITTRQDRTPAQVIDCGNGRYRYLTELECWRLQGYKDEDFEKAKKAQRKNGRYYMASYKQAGNSIAV
;
A
#
# COMPACT_ATOMS: atom_id res chain seq x y z
N GLY A 1 6.04 3.91 9.18
CA GLY A 1 6.68 4.15 7.87
C GLY A 1 6.55 5.61 7.44
N SER A 2 7.49 6.11 6.66
CA SER A 2 7.41 7.46 6.10
C SER A 2 6.31 7.52 5.03
N PRO A 3 5.64 8.68 4.83
CA PRO A 3 4.59 8.80 3.82
C PRO A 3 5.09 8.45 2.42
N CYS A 4 4.34 7.60 1.71
CA CYS A 4 4.69 7.10 0.38
C CYS A 4 3.97 7.83 -0.77
N GLN A 5 3.12 8.82 -0.46
CA GLN A 5 2.16 9.37 -1.43
C GLN A 5 2.83 10.06 -2.62
N ASP A 6 3.94 10.75 -2.41
CA ASP A 6 4.68 11.41 -3.47
C ASP A 6 5.70 10.48 -4.16
N MET A 7 5.90 9.28 -3.62
CA MET A 7 6.68 8.20 -4.21
C MET A 7 5.82 7.19 -4.97
N SER A 8 4.50 7.18 -4.73
CA SER A 8 3.56 6.23 -5.34
C SER A 8 3.15 6.67 -6.74
N ILE A 9 3.04 5.71 -7.68
CA ILE A 9 2.48 5.95 -9.01
C ILE A 9 1.06 6.51 -8.91
N ALA A 10 0.25 6.04 -7.97
CA ALA A 10 -1.11 6.53 -7.75
C ALA A 10 -1.15 8.01 -7.29
N GLY A 11 -0.14 8.48 -6.55
CA GLY A 11 -0.02 9.86 -6.13
C GLY A 11 0.23 10.86 -7.27
N HIS A 12 0.68 10.37 -8.43
CA HIS A 12 0.94 11.17 -9.62
C HIS A 12 -0.22 11.17 -10.61
N GLN A 13 -1.22 10.33 -10.42
CA GLN A 13 -2.42 10.31 -11.25
C GLN A 13 -3.28 11.54 -10.96
N GLY A 14 -3.48 12.38 -11.96
CA GLY A 14 -4.31 13.59 -11.86
C GLY A 14 -3.56 14.90 -11.54
N LYS A 15 -2.24 14.87 -11.41
CA LYS A 15 -1.45 16.11 -11.36
C LYS A 15 -1.35 16.72 -12.76
N ALA A 16 -1.49 18.05 -12.84
CA ALA A 16 -1.38 18.78 -14.09
C ALA A 16 -0.05 18.47 -14.80
N LYS A 17 -0.10 18.39 -16.13
CA LYS A 17 1.11 18.34 -16.93
C LYS A 17 1.87 19.65 -16.74
N ALA A 18 3.20 19.59 -16.64
CA ALA A 18 4.03 20.76 -16.73
C ALA A 18 3.88 21.40 -18.12
N GLU A 19 4.25 22.68 -18.27
CA GLU A 19 4.14 23.42 -19.53
C GLU A 19 4.88 22.73 -20.70
N ASP A 20 5.89 21.91 -20.40
CA ASP A 20 6.64 21.09 -21.36
C ASP A 20 5.92 19.77 -21.75
N GLY A 21 4.68 19.57 -21.33
CA GLY A 21 3.89 18.36 -21.60
C GLY A 21 4.26 17.13 -20.78
N ARG A 22 5.29 17.19 -19.94
CA ARG A 22 5.71 16.08 -19.07
C ARG A 22 4.78 16.01 -17.85
N ILE A 23 4.51 14.80 -17.39
CA ILE A 23 3.79 14.60 -16.11
C ILE A 23 4.70 15.16 -15.02
N ASN A 24 4.25 16.23 -14.35
CA ASN A 24 4.94 16.75 -13.19
C ASN A 24 4.87 15.69 -12.07
N ARG A 25 5.89 14.86 -11.98
CA ARG A 25 6.00 13.75 -11.01
C ARG A 25 6.24 14.24 -9.58
N GLY A 26 6.20 15.56 -9.38
CA GLY A 26 6.48 16.20 -8.11
C GLY A 26 7.95 16.09 -7.72
N LYS A 27 8.32 16.79 -6.67
CA LYS A 27 9.70 16.76 -6.12
C LYS A 27 9.99 15.46 -5.33
N GLY A 28 9.09 14.46 -5.40
CA GLY A 28 9.26 13.17 -4.74
C GLY A 28 9.52 13.31 -3.25
N ALA A 29 10.61 12.72 -2.77
CA ALA A 29 11.07 12.78 -1.40
C ALA A 29 12.31 13.65 -1.21
N ASP A 30 12.54 14.62 -2.08
CA ASP A 30 13.70 15.50 -1.96
C ASP A 30 13.68 16.26 -0.62
N GLN A 31 14.84 16.34 0.02
CA GLN A 31 14.99 17.06 1.28
C GLN A 31 14.63 18.53 1.10
N GLY A 32 13.80 19.06 2.01
CA GLY A 32 13.34 20.45 1.94
C GLY A 32 12.31 20.74 0.83
N SER A 33 11.82 19.72 0.11
CA SER A 33 10.82 19.90 -0.95
C SER A 33 9.43 20.32 -0.44
N GLY A 34 9.17 20.20 0.86
CA GLY A 34 7.85 20.44 1.45
C GLY A 34 6.80 19.38 1.09
N THR A 35 7.19 18.29 0.45
CA THR A 35 6.30 17.16 0.18
C THR A 35 6.14 16.29 1.42
N ARG A 36 5.02 15.53 1.50
CA ARG A 36 4.82 14.61 2.63
C ARG A 36 5.89 13.52 2.68
N SER A 37 6.36 13.07 1.55
CA SER A 37 7.40 12.03 1.47
C SER A 37 8.78 12.53 1.90
N SER A 38 9.02 13.86 1.94
CA SER A 38 10.26 14.43 2.49
C SER A 38 10.40 14.24 4.00
N LEU A 39 9.29 13.89 4.71
CA LEU A 39 9.34 13.53 6.14
C LEU A 39 10.22 12.31 6.43
N MET A 40 10.63 11.57 5.43
CA MET A 40 11.68 10.54 5.56
C MET A 40 12.97 11.13 6.15
N TRP A 41 13.33 12.34 5.77
CA TRP A 41 14.52 13.04 6.27
C TRP A 41 14.40 13.46 7.74
N GLU A 42 13.18 13.78 8.19
CA GLU A 42 12.91 14.03 9.60
C GLU A 42 13.13 12.78 10.45
N THR A 43 12.76 11.60 9.94
CA THR A 43 13.03 10.33 10.61
C THR A 43 14.54 10.10 10.78
N ILE A 44 15.34 10.37 9.74
CA ILE A 44 16.80 10.29 9.79
C ILE A 44 17.35 11.28 10.83
N HIS A 45 16.86 12.52 10.83
CA HIS A 45 17.28 13.53 11.79
C HIS A 45 16.96 13.11 13.24
N ILE A 46 15.77 12.58 13.49
CA ILE A 46 15.40 12.05 14.82
C ILE A 46 16.38 10.95 15.26
N ILE A 47 16.66 9.97 14.39
CA ILE A 47 17.60 8.89 14.70
C ILE A 47 19.01 9.45 15.01
N GLU A 48 19.46 10.43 14.25
CA GLU A 48 20.75 11.09 14.48
C GLU A 48 20.81 11.78 15.85
N GLN A 49 19.75 12.52 16.21
CA GLN A 49 19.67 13.23 17.50
C GLN A 49 19.59 12.27 18.71
N MET A 50 19.22 11.00 18.51
CA MET A 50 19.22 10.02 19.59
C MET A 50 20.63 9.69 20.11
N GLY A 51 21.69 10.01 19.38
CA GLY A 51 23.09 9.83 19.80
C GLY A 51 23.39 8.39 20.21
N LYS A 52 23.77 8.18 21.46
CA LYS A 52 24.04 6.83 22.01
C LYS A 52 22.80 5.94 22.15
N TRP A 53 21.62 6.50 22.05
CA TRP A 53 20.34 5.80 22.16
C TRP A 53 19.75 5.39 20.80
N LYS A 54 20.55 5.43 19.74
CA LYS A 54 20.13 4.95 18.42
C LYS A 54 19.59 3.52 18.51
N PRO A 55 18.46 3.21 17.88
CA PRO A 55 17.91 1.87 17.87
C PRO A 55 18.86 0.90 17.16
N LYS A 56 18.96 -0.34 17.68
CA LYS A 56 19.77 -1.38 17.02
C LYS A 56 19.23 -1.71 15.62
N TYR A 57 17.92 -1.70 15.45
CA TYR A 57 17.25 -2.02 14.18
C TYR A 57 16.35 -0.86 13.75
N VAL A 58 16.45 -0.48 12.50
CA VAL A 58 15.52 0.45 11.84
C VAL A 58 14.90 -0.26 10.65
N ILE A 59 13.58 -0.42 10.66
CA ILE A 59 12.83 -0.99 9.55
C ILE A 59 12.10 0.15 8.83
N TRP A 60 12.44 0.35 7.56
CA TRP A 60 11.77 1.31 6.69
C TRP A 60 11.00 0.58 5.62
N GLU A 61 9.69 0.79 5.58
CA GLU A 61 8.79 0.22 4.56
C GLU A 61 8.32 1.31 3.61
N ASN A 62 8.28 0.99 2.31
CA ASN A 62 7.72 1.89 1.32
C ASN A 62 7.23 1.16 0.06
N VAL A 63 6.61 1.90 -0.86
CA VAL A 63 6.14 1.37 -2.13
C VAL A 63 7.29 0.95 -3.03
N ARG A 64 7.12 -0.12 -3.82
CA ARG A 64 8.13 -0.61 -4.78
C ARG A 64 8.71 0.49 -5.66
N ASN A 65 7.91 1.51 -6.00
CA ASN A 65 8.33 2.60 -6.88
C ASN A 65 9.55 3.40 -6.39
N VAL A 66 9.93 3.31 -5.09
CA VAL A 66 11.15 3.97 -4.59
C VAL A 66 12.43 3.44 -5.25
N THR A 67 12.41 2.20 -5.75
CA THR A 67 13.53 1.59 -6.48
C THR A 67 13.47 1.87 -7.99
N SER A 68 12.48 2.61 -8.48
CA SER A 68 12.36 2.98 -9.89
C SER A 68 13.44 4.00 -10.29
N ARG A 69 13.77 4.02 -11.59
CA ARG A 69 14.77 4.94 -12.18
C ARG A 69 14.61 6.41 -11.74
N HIS A 70 13.38 6.84 -11.50
CA HIS A 70 13.09 8.23 -11.14
C HIS A 70 13.19 8.53 -9.65
N MET A 71 13.12 7.50 -8.79
CA MET A 71 13.09 7.64 -7.34
C MET A 71 14.33 7.08 -6.65
N ILE A 72 15.11 6.26 -7.35
CA ILE A 72 16.24 5.51 -6.79
C ILE A 72 17.29 6.43 -6.13
N ALA A 73 17.47 7.64 -6.63
CA ALA A 73 18.44 8.59 -6.08
C ALA A 73 18.15 8.94 -4.61
N ASN A 74 16.87 9.16 -4.27
CA ASN A 74 16.44 9.43 -2.90
C ASN A 74 16.59 8.20 -2.00
N PHE A 75 16.33 7.01 -2.54
CA PHE A 75 16.50 5.76 -1.82
C PHE A 75 17.98 5.48 -1.50
N VAL A 76 18.86 5.65 -2.47
CA VAL A 76 20.31 5.50 -2.27
C VAL A 76 20.83 6.53 -1.27
N ARG A 77 20.34 7.78 -1.33
CA ARG A 77 20.72 8.81 -0.37
C ARG A 77 20.26 8.46 1.06
N TYR A 78 19.04 7.92 1.21
CA TYR A 78 18.57 7.39 2.51
C TYR A 78 19.53 6.34 3.07
N GLN A 79 19.92 5.35 2.26
CA GLN A 79 20.85 4.31 2.69
C GLN A 79 22.20 4.88 3.11
N LYS A 80 22.75 5.82 2.33
CA LYS A 80 24.03 6.48 2.66
C LYS A 80 23.98 7.26 3.98
N GLU A 81 22.87 7.93 4.27
CA GLU A 81 22.70 8.61 5.56
C GLU A 81 22.65 7.63 6.72
N MET A 82 21.99 6.48 6.54
CA MET A 82 22.00 5.42 7.55
C MET A 82 23.40 4.84 7.74
N GLU A 83 24.15 4.60 6.67
CA GLU A 83 25.55 4.16 6.72
C GLU A 83 26.45 5.16 7.45
N ARG A 84 26.28 6.47 7.17
CA ARG A 84 27.00 7.54 7.88
C ARG A 84 26.76 7.50 9.39
N MET A 85 25.57 7.07 9.81
CA MET A 85 25.21 6.94 11.22
C MET A 85 25.67 5.61 11.86
N GLY A 86 26.36 4.74 11.12
CA GLY A 86 26.91 3.48 11.58
C GLY A 86 26.00 2.27 11.37
N TYR A 87 25.01 2.36 10.49
CA TYR A 87 24.14 1.24 10.15
C TYR A 87 24.63 0.50 8.90
N THR A 88 24.43 -0.82 8.89
CA THR A 88 24.52 -1.66 7.68
C THR A 88 23.12 -1.91 7.14
N ASN A 89 22.89 -1.59 5.88
CA ASN A 89 21.58 -1.70 5.23
C ASN A 89 21.47 -2.97 4.40
N ASN A 90 20.31 -3.62 4.45
CA ASN A 90 19.85 -4.55 3.43
C ASN A 90 18.39 -4.27 3.08
N TYR A 91 17.99 -4.53 1.83
CA TYR A 91 16.62 -4.35 1.42
C TYR A 91 16.17 -5.43 0.45
N GLU A 92 14.87 -5.71 0.48
CA GLU A 92 14.20 -6.60 -0.46
C GLU A 92 12.83 -6.05 -0.81
N VAL A 93 12.33 -6.42 -2.00
CA VAL A 93 10.93 -6.20 -2.40
C VAL A 93 10.15 -7.44 -2.05
N LEU A 94 9.30 -7.35 -1.04
CA LEU A 94 8.46 -8.46 -0.59
C LEU A 94 7.03 -8.28 -1.13
N ASP A 95 6.42 -9.39 -1.57
CA ASP A 95 5.02 -9.45 -1.97
C ASP A 95 4.19 -10.14 -0.87
N ALA A 96 3.07 -9.56 -0.47
CA ALA A 96 2.20 -10.13 0.54
C ALA A 96 1.71 -11.54 0.19
N ARG A 97 1.68 -11.90 -1.11
CA ARG A 97 1.34 -13.25 -1.59
C ARG A 97 2.32 -14.32 -1.15
N GLU A 98 3.56 -13.96 -0.89
CA GLU A 98 4.60 -14.87 -0.40
C GLU A 98 4.47 -15.15 1.10
N PHE A 99 3.57 -14.45 1.78
CA PHE A 99 3.32 -14.53 3.22
C PHE A 99 1.85 -14.87 3.54
N GLY A 100 1.20 -15.64 2.66
CA GLY A 100 -0.13 -16.20 2.90
C GLY A 100 -1.31 -15.29 2.55
N LEU A 101 -1.10 -14.03 2.17
CA LEU A 101 -2.18 -13.12 1.83
C LEU A 101 -2.49 -13.13 0.34
N PRO A 102 -3.76 -13.28 -0.09
CA PRO A 102 -4.13 -13.23 -1.49
C PRO A 102 -4.26 -11.79 -2.00
N GLN A 103 -3.19 -11.02 -1.84
CA GLN A 103 -3.09 -9.64 -2.29
C GLN A 103 -1.74 -9.37 -2.94
N ALA A 104 -1.74 -8.95 -4.22
CA ALA A 104 -0.56 -8.46 -4.90
C ALA A 104 -0.17 -7.08 -4.33
N ARG A 105 0.65 -7.11 -3.28
CA ARG A 105 1.13 -5.91 -2.57
C ARG A 105 2.63 -5.99 -2.39
N GLU A 106 3.34 -5.48 -3.37
CA GLU A 106 4.80 -5.39 -3.32
C GLU A 106 5.22 -4.14 -2.52
N ARG A 107 6.13 -4.36 -1.57
CA ARG A 107 6.73 -3.30 -0.74
C ARG A 107 8.22 -3.50 -0.61
N VAL A 108 8.95 -2.40 -0.64
CA VAL A 108 10.37 -2.39 -0.29
C VAL A 108 10.48 -2.33 1.23
N PHE A 109 11.14 -3.32 1.80
CA PHE A 109 11.56 -3.30 3.18
C PHE A 109 13.07 -3.10 3.24
N THR A 110 13.51 -2.07 3.94
CA THR A 110 14.92 -1.87 4.24
C THR A 110 15.10 -2.09 5.73
N VAL A 111 15.99 -3.00 6.09
CA VAL A 111 16.40 -3.24 7.47
C VAL A 111 17.81 -2.72 7.63
N SER A 112 17.95 -1.72 8.49
CA SER A 112 19.23 -1.11 8.84
C SER A 112 19.61 -1.57 10.25
N VAL A 113 20.75 -2.26 10.38
CA VAL A 113 21.28 -2.80 11.63
C VAL A 113 22.45 -1.95 12.09
N LEU A 114 22.43 -1.46 13.33
CA LEU A 114 23.55 -0.68 13.88
C LEU A 114 24.76 -1.59 14.08
N GLY A 115 25.88 -1.23 13.45
CA GLY A 115 27.10 -2.03 13.37
C GLY A 115 27.27 -2.73 12.03
N ASN A 116 28.05 -3.81 12.00
CA ASN A 116 28.48 -4.49 10.79
C ASN A 116 27.60 -5.69 10.39
N GLU A 117 26.60 -6.02 11.22
CA GLU A 117 25.68 -7.12 10.92
C GLU A 117 24.72 -6.73 9.80
N LYS A 118 24.45 -7.67 8.89
CA LYS A 118 23.50 -7.50 7.79
C LYS A 118 22.30 -8.39 8.02
N PHE A 119 21.10 -7.83 7.96
CA PHE A 119 19.86 -8.60 8.02
C PHE A 119 19.74 -9.50 6.79
N GLN A 120 19.36 -10.77 7.00
CA GLN A 120 19.21 -11.76 5.94
C GLN A 120 17.72 -11.94 5.63
N PHE A 121 17.28 -11.48 4.45
CA PHE A 121 15.90 -11.67 4.01
C PHE A 121 15.60 -13.10 3.59
N GLU A 122 16.63 -13.85 3.26
CA GLU A 122 16.58 -15.27 2.90
C GLU A 122 16.08 -16.15 4.06
N ASP A 123 16.28 -15.70 5.31
CA ASP A 123 15.84 -16.40 6.52
C ASP A 123 14.35 -16.19 6.83
N LEU A 124 13.65 -15.33 6.07
CA LEU A 124 12.23 -15.12 6.27
C LEU A 124 11.42 -16.37 5.91
N ILE A 125 10.55 -16.77 6.83
CA ILE A 125 9.62 -17.87 6.58
C ILE A 125 8.54 -17.38 5.61
N ARG A 126 8.54 -17.92 4.40
CA ARG A 126 7.50 -17.66 3.40
C ARG A 126 6.38 -18.69 3.52
N THR A 127 5.15 -18.21 3.37
CA THR A 127 3.94 -19.03 3.46
C THR A 127 3.20 -18.96 2.11
N PRO A 128 2.81 -20.08 1.51
CA PRO A 128 2.04 -20.07 0.27
C PRO A 128 0.77 -19.23 0.38
N MET A 129 0.46 -18.51 -0.71
CA MET A 129 -0.76 -17.71 -0.79
C MET A 129 -2.00 -18.57 -0.51
N ARG A 130 -2.84 -18.11 0.40
CA ARG A 130 -4.11 -18.76 0.74
C ARG A 130 -5.17 -18.47 -0.30
N ASN A 131 -6.23 -19.29 -0.31
CA ASN A 131 -7.36 -19.08 -1.20
C ASN A 131 -8.08 -17.76 -0.86
N ILE A 132 -8.34 -16.94 -1.86
CA ILE A 132 -9.00 -15.63 -1.65
C ILE A 132 -10.40 -15.78 -1.07
N GLY A 133 -11.10 -16.87 -1.36
CA GLY A 133 -12.43 -17.15 -0.81
C GLY A 133 -12.49 -17.17 0.71
N GLU A 134 -11.35 -17.45 1.39
CA GLU A 134 -11.27 -17.42 2.85
C GLU A 134 -11.34 -15.98 3.43
N PHE A 135 -11.08 -14.98 2.60
CA PHE A 135 -11.02 -13.57 2.96
C PHE A 135 -12.30 -12.81 2.57
N LEU A 136 -13.11 -13.41 1.71
CA LEU A 136 -14.32 -12.80 1.19
C LEU A 136 -15.54 -13.18 2.03
N GLU A 137 -16.49 -12.27 2.09
CA GLU A 137 -17.83 -12.53 2.64
C GLU A 137 -18.68 -13.24 1.57
N LYS A 138 -19.66 -14.03 2.00
CA LYS A 138 -20.59 -14.67 1.07
C LYS A 138 -21.42 -13.62 0.35
N ASN A 139 -21.52 -13.72 -0.96
CA ASN A 139 -22.16 -12.72 -1.80
C ASN A 139 -23.62 -12.42 -1.41
N GLU A 140 -24.31 -13.42 -0.85
CA GLU A 140 -25.70 -13.32 -0.39
C GLU A 140 -25.82 -12.48 0.89
N GLU A 141 -24.77 -12.47 1.71
CA GLU A 141 -24.71 -11.75 2.99
C GLU A 141 -24.28 -10.29 2.81
N VAL A 142 -23.62 -9.98 1.68
CA VAL A 142 -23.14 -8.61 1.42
C VAL A 142 -24.28 -7.70 0.96
N PRO A 143 -24.51 -6.57 1.68
CA PRO A 143 -25.57 -5.63 1.34
C PRO A 143 -25.43 -5.04 -0.08
N LYS A 144 -26.55 -4.83 -0.75
CA LYS A 144 -26.59 -4.26 -2.12
C LYS A 144 -25.96 -2.86 -2.24
N VAL A 145 -25.69 -2.18 -1.14
CA VAL A 145 -24.96 -0.90 -1.13
C VAL A 145 -23.57 -1.03 -1.76
N TYR A 146 -22.96 -2.22 -1.73
CA TYR A 146 -21.67 -2.50 -2.35
C TYR A 146 -21.76 -2.82 -3.84
N ASP A 147 -22.95 -2.95 -4.41
CA ASP A 147 -23.11 -3.24 -5.83
C ASP A 147 -22.54 -2.11 -6.70
N VAL A 148 -21.87 -2.51 -7.78
CA VAL A 148 -21.34 -1.59 -8.78
C VAL A 148 -22.52 -1.02 -9.59
N THR A 149 -22.99 0.15 -9.21
CA THR A 149 -24.09 0.85 -9.87
C THR A 149 -23.64 1.97 -10.81
N GLN A 150 -22.40 2.46 -10.64
CA GLN A 150 -21.88 3.57 -11.45
C GLN A 150 -21.65 3.12 -12.91
N PRO A 151 -22.30 3.75 -13.91
CA PRO A 151 -22.14 3.39 -15.32
C PRO A 151 -20.69 3.47 -15.79
N SER A 152 -19.93 4.46 -15.31
CA SER A 152 -18.52 4.67 -15.65
C SER A 152 -17.59 3.55 -15.17
N VAL A 153 -17.95 2.85 -14.10
CA VAL A 153 -17.21 1.68 -13.61
C VAL A 153 -17.68 0.41 -14.32
N ARG A 154 -19.01 0.25 -14.47
CA ARG A 154 -19.58 -0.91 -15.18
C ARG A 154 -19.06 -1.04 -16.60
N ALA A 155 -18.94 0.07 -17.33
CA ALA A 155 -18.44 0.11 -18.70
C ALA A 155 -16.99 -0.36 -18.87
N VAL A 156 -16.23 -0.46 -17.79
CA VAL A 156 -14.80 -0.84 -17.83
C VAL A 156 -14.51 -2.13 -17.05
N ILE A 157 -15.53 -2.89 -16.67
CA ILE A 157 -15.36 -4.23 -16.06
C ILE A 157 -14.75 -5.16 -17.11
N GLY A 158 -13.65 -5.83 -16.73
CA GLY A 158 -12.91 -6.75 -17.60
C GLY A 158 -12.00 -6.06 -18.62
N VAL A 159 -11.99 -4.72 -18.71
CA VAL A 159 -11.05 -4.00 -19.57
C VAL A 159 -9.63 -4.16 -19.04
N THR A 160 -8.70 -4.55 -19.91
CA THR A 160 -7.27 -4.73 -19.61
C THR A 160 -6.44 -3.63 -20.26
N GLY A 161 -5.22 -3.39 -19.74
CA GLY A 161 -4.25 -2.46 -20.35
C GLY A 161 -4.59 -0.97 -20.24
N SER A 162 -5.73 -0.60 -19.64
CA SER A 162 -6.13 0.80 -19.46
C SER A 162 -5.97 1.25 -18.00
N VAL A 163 -5.67 2.54 -17.82
CA VAL A 163 -5.70 3.18 -16.49
C VAL A 163 -7.13 3.17 -15.93
N ARG A 164 -8.13 3.38 -16.80
CA ARG A 164 -9.55 3.26 -16.44
C ARG A 164 -10.00 1.82 -16.66
N ARG A 165 -9.99 1.03 -15.61
CA ARG A 165 -10.41 -0.37 -15.61
C ARG A 165 -11.11 -0.73 -14.31
N ALA A 166 -11.94 -1.78 -14.36
CA ALA A 166 -12.44 -2.48 -13.19
C ALA A 166 -12.08 -3.97 -13.36
N THR A 167 -11.13 -4.42 -12.57
CA THR A 167 -10.61 -5.79 -12.67
C THR A 167 -11.46 -6.72 -11.81
N VAL A 168 -11.92 -7.81 -12.41
CA VAL A 168 -12.60 -8.87 -11.66
C VAL A 168 -11.56 -9.67 -10.87
N ILE A 169 -11.77 -9.73 -9.56
CA ILE A 169 -10.93 -10.53 -8.65
C ILE A 169 -11.18 -12.00 -8.92
N LYS A 170 -10.11 -12.79 -9.07
CA LYS A 170 -10.15 -14.25 -9.25
C LYS A 170 -9.38 -14.94 -8.11
N ASP A 171 -8.06 -15.03 -8.25
CA ASP A 171 -7.21 -15.78 -7.33
C ASP A 171 -6.65 -14.87 -6.22
N TYR A 172 -6.48 -13.59 -6.50
CA TYR A 172 -5.97 -12.60 -5.56
C TYR A 172 -6.48 -11.19 -5.90
N ALA A 173 -6.49 -10.32 -4.90
CA ALA A 173 -6.73 -8.89 -5.08
C ALA A 173 -5.44 -8.15 -5.43
N PHE A 174 -5.54 -7.07 -6.20
CA PHE A 174 -4.45 -6.09 -6.29
C PHE A 174 -4.34 -5.28 -5.01
N THR A 175 -3.28 -4.49 -4.88
CA THR A 175 -3.05 -3.64 -3.71
C THR A 175 -4.31 -2.90 -3.28
N ILE A 176 -4.76 -3.18 -2.04
CA ILE A 176 -5.88 -2.48 -1.43
C ILE A 176 -5.51 -1.00 -1.27
N THR A 177 -6.36 -0.13 -1.79
CA THR A 177 -6.21 1.32 -1.73
C THR A 177 -7.15 1.93 -0.68
N THR A 178 -7.04 3.22 -0.47
CA THR A 178 -7.90 3.95 0.49
C THR A 178 -9.36 4.12 0.04
N ARG A 179 -9.68 3.70 -1.19
CA ARG A 179 -11.03 3.73 -1.78
C ARG A 179 -11.20 2.56 -2.75
N GLN A 180 -12.39 1.95 -2.75
CA GLN A 180 -12.71 0.82 -3.63
C GLN A 180 -13.67 1.21 -4.78
N ASP A 181 -14.38 2.31 -4.65
CA ASP A 181 -15.47 2.77 -5.51
C ASP A 181 -15.03 3.64 -6.69
N ARG A 182 -13.74 3.63 -7.06
CA ARG A 182 -13.17 4.44 -8.16
C ARG A 182 -12.24 3.64 -9.05
N THR A 183 -12.18 3.99 -10.33
CA THR A 183 -11.22 3.41 -11.28
C THR A 183 -9.80 3.94 -11.01
N PRO A 184 -8.76 3.07 -11.10
CA PRO A 184 -8.88 1.64 -11.32
C PRO A 184 -9.57 0.96 -10.11
N ALA A 185 -10.61 0.17 -10.39
CA ALA A 185 -11.39 -0.54 -9.39
C ALA A 185 -11.06 -2.03 -9.39
N GLN A 186 -11.42 -2.69 -8.29
CA GLN A 186 -11.47 -4.14 -8.19
C GLN A 186 -12.89 -4.53 -7.84
N VAL A 187 -13.40 -5.56 -8.48
CA VAL A 187 -14.78 -6.00 -8.30
C VAL A 187 -14.87 -7.51 -8.16
N ILE A 188 -15.88 -7.98 -7.46
CA ILE A 188 -16.21 -9.39 -7.31
C ILE A 188 -17.39 -9.66 -8.22
N ASP A 189 -17.30 -10.72 -9.02
CA ASP A 189 -18.41 -11.25 -9.81
C ASP A 189 -19.30 -12.08 -8.87
N CYS A 190 -20.54 -11.66 -8.73
CA CYS A 190 -21.54 -12.37 -7.90
C CYS A 190 -22.45 -13.29 -8.74
N GLY A 191 -22.16 -13.41 -10.06
CA GLY A 191 -23.03 -14.10 -11.00
C GLY A 191 -24.20 -13.25 -11.50
N ASN A 192 -24.88 -13.73 -12.55
CA ASN A 192 -26.07 -13.09 -13.14
C ASN A 192 -25.89 -11.59 -13.47
N GLY A 193 -24.66 -11.18 -13.86
CA GLY A 193 -24.33 -9.79 -14.19
C GLY A 193 -24.29 -8.83 -13.00
N ARG A 194 -24.32 -9.35 -11.76
CA ARG A 194 -24.12 -8.58 -10.54
C ARG A 194 -22.62 -8.53 -10.24
N TYR A 195 -22.11 -7.33 -10.04
CA TYR A 195 -20.75 -7.06 -9.59
C TYR A 195 -20.78 -6.18 -8.34
N ARG A 196 -19.89 -6.45 -7.39
CA ARG A 196 -19.77 -5.66 -6.18
C ARG A 196 -18.32 -5.24 -5.90
N TYR A 197 -18.16 -4.18 -5.12
CA TYR A 197 -16.87 -3.81 -4.53
C TYR A 197 -16.53 -4.71 -3.34
N LEU A 198 -15.25 -4.71 -2.96
CA LEU A 198 -14.82 -5.26 -1.67
C LEU A 198 -15.47 -4.46 -0.53
N THR A 199 -15.89 -5.17 0.52
CA THR A 199 -16.33 -4.53 1.76
C THR A 199 -15.14 -4.04 2.58
N GLU A 200 -15.40 -3.23 3.59
CA GLU A 200 -14.36 -2.77 4.50
C GLU A 200 -13.72 -3.94 5.25
N LEU A 201 -14.52 -4.92 5.70
CA LEU A 201 -14.04 -6.11 6.38
C LEU A 201 -13.14 -6.96 5.48
N GLU A 202 -13.54 -7.19 4.23
CA GLU A 202 -12.72 -7.91 3.26
C GLU A 202 -11.39 -7.21 3.00
N CYS A 203 -11.39 -5.88 2.92
CA CYS A 203 -10.15 -5.11 2.80
C CYS A 203 -9.23 -5.27 4.00
N TRP A 204 -9.76 -5.36 5.22
CA TRP A 204 -8.99 -5.60 6.43
C TRP A 204 -8.43 -7.02 6.48
N ARG A 205 -9.25 -8.02 6.16
CA ARG A 205 -8.81 -9.42 6.04
C ARG A 205 -7.68 -9.58 5.03
N LEU A 206 -7.81 -8.95 3.86
CA LEU A 206 -6.78 -8.95 2.81
C LEU A 206 -5.47 -8.26 3.23
N GLN A 207 -5.49 -7.43 4.27
CA GLN A 207 -4.30 -6.87 4.91
C GLN A 207 -3.75 -7.74 6.05
N GLY A 208 -4.39 -8.87 6.37
CA GLY A 208 -3.98 -9.81 7.41
C GLY A 208 -4.60 -9.55 8.79
N TYR A 209 -5.42 -8.50 8.94
CA TYR A 209 -6.09 -8.21 10.21
C TYR A 209 -7.21 -9.20 10.52
N LYS A 210 -7.42 -9.45 11.80
CA LYS A 210 -8.54 -10.27 12.29
C LYS A 210 -9.85 -9.47 12.29
N ASP A 211 -10.95 -10.18 12.17
CA ASP A 211 -12.29 -9.58 12.23
C ASP A 211 -12.53 -8.81 13.54
N GLU A 212 -11.97 -9.31 14.66
CA GLU A 212 -12.07 -8.64 15.96
C GLU A 212 -11.43 -7.24 15.96
N ASP A 213 -10.29 -7.08 15.27
CA ASP A 213 -9.59 -5.80 15.17
C ASP A 213 -10.39 -4.81 14.33
N PHE A 214 -10.98 -5.30 13.24
CA PHE A 214 -11.90 -4.52 12.42
C PHE A 214 -13.11 -4.05 13.22
N GLU A 215 -13.78 -4.94 13.96
CA GLU A 215 -14.96 -4.58 14.75
C GLU A 215 -14.65 -3.60 15.88
N LYS A 216 -13.48 -3.71 16.53
CA LYS A 216 -13.02 -2.72 17.52
C LYS A 216 -12.83 -1.34 16.87
N ALA A 217 -12.15 -1.29 15.72
CA ALA A 217 -11.92 -0.04 15.02
C ALA A 217 -13.22 0.58 14.48
N LYS A 218 -14.14 -0.24 13.97
CA LYS A 218 -15.43 0.20 13.44
C LYS A 218 -16.32 0.84 14.50
N LYS A 219 -16.33 0.30 15.73
CA LYS A 219 -17.10 0.86 16.86
C LYS A 219 -16.74 2.33 17.14
N ALA A 220 -15.49 2.72 16.92
CA ALA A 220 -15.04 4.10 17.12
C ALA A 220 -15.33 5.03 15.94
N GLN A 221 -15.90 4.52 14.85
CA GLN A 221 -16.11 5.27 13.62
C GLN A 221 -17.56 5.67 13.42
N ARG A 222 -17.77 6.82 12.78
CA ARG A 222 -19.08 7.22 12.28
C ARG A 222 -19.21 6.81 10.82
N LYS A 223 -20.35 6.21 10.45
CA LYS A 223 -20.69 5.95 9.06
C LYS A 223 -20.81 7.29 8.32
N ASN A 224 -20.10 7.42 7.20
CA ASN A 224 -20.16 8.62 6.36
C ASN A 224 -20.62 8.22 4.96
N GLY A 225 -21.85 8.54 4.63
CA GLY A 225 -22.46 8.16 3.37
C GLY A 225 -22.74 6.65 3.27
N ARG A 226 -22.34 6.05 2.14
CA ARG A 226 -22.58 4.61 1.84
C ARG A 226 -21.72 3.67 2.72
N TYR A 227 -20.49 4.09 3.02
CA TYR A 227 -19.42 3.24 3.54
C TYR A 227 -18.79 3.82 4.81
N TYR A 228 -18.11 2.96 5.56
CA TYR A 228 -17.18 3.37 6.61
C TYR A 228 -15.84 3.76 5.97
N MET A 229 -15.80 4.95 5.36
CA MET A 229 -14.63 5.43 4.60
C MET A 229 -13.33 5.44 5.40
N ALA A 230 -13.41 5.62 6.72
CA ALA A 230 -12.24 5.55 7.58
C ALA A 230 -11.64 4.14 7.61
N SER A 231 -12.46 3.08 7.60
CA SER A 231 -11.98 1.69 7.55
C SER A 231 -11.24 1.39 6.25
N TYR A 232 -11.73 1.84 5.09
CA TYR A 232 -11.00 1.72 3.83
C TYR A 232 -9.67 2.48 3.86
N LYS A 233 -9.64 3.69 4.44
CA LYS A 233 -8.39 4.46 4.59
C LYS A 233 -7.39 3.75 5.48
N GLN A 234 -7.84 3.17 6.58
CA GLN A 234 -6.99 2.40 7.48
C GLN A 234 -6.40 1.19 6.75
N ALA A 235 -7.22 0.37 6.08
CA ALA A 235 -6.73 -0.77 5.32
C ALA A 235 -5.72 -0.35 4.23
N GLY A 236 -6.06 0.65 3.41
CA GLY A 236 -5.19 1.08 2.30
C GLY A 236 -3.85 1.68 2.74
N ASN A 237 -3.83 2.35 3.91
CA ASN A 237 -2.64 2.98 4.46
C ASN A 237 -1.83 2.06 5.38
N SER A 238 -2.37 0.89 5.75
CA SER A 238 -1.67 -0.05 6.62
C SER A 238 -0.57 -0.83 5.91
N ILE A 239 0.33 -1.38 6.69
CA ILE A 239 1.23 -2.46 6.27
C ILE A 239 0.42 -3.76 6.34
N ALA A 240 0.65 -4.69 5.41
CA ALA A 240 0.11 -6.04 5.49
C ALA A 240 0.77 -6.78 6.66
N VAL A 241 -0.03 -7.50 7.46
CA VAL A 241 0.37 -8.16 8.71
C VAL A 241 0.51 -9.66 8.50
#